data_e0a721fb4b7350419d92730577c30043
#
_entry.id   e0a721fb4b7350419d92730577c30043
#
_cell.length_a   1.000
_cell.length_b   1.000
_cell.length_c   1.000
_cell.angle_alpha   90.00
_cell.angle_beta   90.00
_cell.angle_gamma   90.00
#
_symmetry.space_group_name_H-M   'P 1'
#
loop_
_entity.id
_entity.type
_entity.pdbx_description
1 polymer ?
#
loop_
_entity_poly.entity_id
_entity_poly.type
_entity_poly.pdbx_seq_one_letter_code
_entity_poly.pdbx_strand_id
1 'polypeptide(L)'
;MSADKVNEVAFPDLPKNAGKIDKDAPKVFQATKSGLKYRVLRKGAGAHPTPTKTVKVHYQGWLSNGKVFDSSYNRGQSISFPLSGVIKGWTEGMQLVGQGGMIELEIPPDLAYGDRGAGAAVPPKATLHFLVELLTVQ
;
A
#
# COMPACT_ATOMS: atom_id res chain seq x y z
N MET A 1 5.54 13.95 -26.88
CA MET A 1 5.23 12.99 -25.80
C MET A 1 5.84 13.50 -24.50
N SER A 2 5.06 13.57 -23.45
CA SER A 2 5.59 14.04 -22.18
C SER A 2 6.43 12.94 -21.53
N ALA A 3 7.44 13.34 -20.73
CA ALA A 3 8.26 12.41 -19.97
C ALA A 3 7.43 11.57 -19.00
N ASP A 4 6.28 12.07 -18.57
CA ASP A 4 5.40 11.39 -17.61
C ASP A 4 4.83 10.09 -18.18
N LYS A 5 4.58 10.00 -19.49
CA LYS A 5 4.05 8.78 -20.08
C LYS A 5 5.02 7.60 -20.02
N VAL A 6 6.31 7.87 -20.01
CA VAL A 6 7.34 6.82 -19.95
C VAL A 6 7.32 6.13 -18.58
N ASN A 7 6.92 6.84 -17.54
CA ASN A 7 6.90 6.34 -16.16
C ASN A 7 5.50 5.91 -15.70
N GLU A 8 4.51 5.96 -16.59
CA GLU A 8 3.16 5.54 -16.23
C GLU A 8 3.10 4.03 -15.99
N VAL A 9 2.43 3.66 -14.92
CA VAL A 9 2.20 2.27 -14.55
C VAL A 9 0.69 2.05 -14.50
N ALA A 10 0.20 1.01 -15.14
CA ALA A 10 -1.22 0.68 -15.09
C ALA A 10 -1.67 0.51 -13.64
N PHE A 11 -2.91 0.91 -13.35
CA PHE A 11 -3.48 0.66 -12.04
C PHE A 11 -3.65 -0.85 -11.83
N PRO A 12 -3.50 -1.31 -10.58
CA PRO A 12 -3.71 -2.73 -10.30
C PRO A 12 -5.18 -3.10 -10.50
N ASP A 13 -5.43 -4.37 -10.80
CA ASP A 13 -6.79 -4.90 -10.78
C ASP A 13 -7.31 -4.80 -9.35
N LEU A 14 -8.48 -4.18 -9.19
CA LEU A 14 -9.04 -4.00 -7.86
C LEU A 14 -9.67 -5.30 -7.37
N PRO A 15 -9.40 -5.69 -6.11
CA PRO A 15 -10.09 -6.83 -5.52
C PRO A 15 -11.60 -6.61 -5.48
N LYS A 16 -12.35 -7.70 -5.47
CA LYS A 16 -13.79 -7.63 -5.27
C LYS A 16 -14.08 -6.92 -3.95
N ASN A 17 -15.02 -5.99 -3.96
CA ASN A 17 -15.42 -5.16 -2.83
C ASN A 17 -14.46 -4.03 -2.49
N ALA A 18 -13.41 -3.83 -3.25
CA ALA A 18 -12.60 -2.61 -3.12
C ALA A 18 -13.40 -1.41 -3.64
N GLY A 19 -13.15 -0.25 -3.03
CA GLY A 19 -13.75 1.00 -3.47
C GLY A 19 -13.12 1.51 -4.76
N LYS A 20 -13.58 2.68 -5.20
CA LYS A 20 -13.18 3.24 -6.49
C LYS A 20 -11.89 4.04 -6.40
N ILE A 21 -11.17 4.07 -7.50
CA ILE A 21 -10.03 4.96 -7.72
C ILE A 21 -10.57 6.32 -8.16
N ASP A 22 -9.97 7.41 -7.68
CA ASP A 22 -10.31 8.76 -8.11
C ASP A 22 -10.04 8.93 -9.61
N LYS A 23 -10.84 9.75 -10.30
CA LYS A 23 -10.67 9.99 -11.73
C LYS A 23 -9.32 10.60 -12.06
N ASP A 24 -8.79 11.43 -11.17
CA ASP A 24 -7.51 12.11 -11.34
C ASP A 24 -6.36 11.43 -10.61
N ALA A 25 -6.52 10.15 -10.24
CA ALA A 25 -5.47 9.41 -9.57
C ALA A 25 -4.20 9.38 -10.42
N PRO A 26 -3.03 9.56 -9.80
CA PRO A 26 -1.77 9.59 -10.55
C PRO A 26 -1.43 8.21 -11.11
N LYS A 27 -0.95 8.19 -12.35
CA LYS A 27 -0.45 6.96 -12.98
C LYS A 27 1.03 6.74 -12.74
N VAL A 28 1.71 7.72 -12.14
CA VAL A 28 3.13 7.69 -11.88
C VAL A 28 3.35 7.58 -10.38
N PHE A 29 4.27 6.70 -9.97
CA PHE A 29 4.67 6.59 -8.58
C PHE A 29 5.63 7.71 -8.21
N GLN A 30 5.53 8.18 -6.96
CA GLN A 30 6.52 9.06 -6.35
C GLN A 30 7.40 8.23 -5.42
N ALA A 31 8.64 8.68 -5.22
CA ALA A 31 9.55 8.03 -4.30
C ALA A 31 9.85 8.95 -3.13
N THR A 32 9.88 8.39 -1.92
CA THR A 32 10.33 9.10 -0.73
C THR A 32 11.83 8.92 -0.55
N LYS A 33 12.41 9.65 0.39
CA LYS A 33 13.85 9.55 0.68
C LYS A 33 14.27 8.15 1.11
N SER A 34 13.37 7.38 1.74
CA SER A 34 13.68 6.02 2.18
C SER A 34 13.71 5.00 1.04
N GLY A 35 13.22 5.37 -0.13
CA GLY A 35 13.08 4.47 -1.26
C GLY A 35 11.71 3.87 -1.42
N LEU A 36 10.76 4.20 -0.53
CA LEU A 36 9.37 3.82 -0.68
C LEU A 36 8.79 4.49 -1.93
N LYS A 37 8.08 3.73 -2.75
CA LYS A 37 7.31 4.29 -3.86
C LYS A 37 5.83 4.20 -3.56
N TYR A 38 5.08 5.24 -3.93
CA TYR A 38 3.66 5.29 -3.63
C TYR A 38 2.89 6.12 -4.65
N ARG A 39 1.60 5.87 -4.72
CA ARG A 39 0.64 6.79 -5.37
C ARG A 39 -0.68 6.71 -4.64
N VAL A 40 -1.30 7.87 -4.41
CA VAL A 40 -2.59 7.95 -3.75
C VAL A 40 -3.68 7.77 -4.80
N LEU A 41 -4.40 6.66 -4.71
CA LEU A 41 -5.43 6.31 -5.69
C LEU A 41 -6.79 6.93 -5.36
N ARG A 42 -7.02 7.22 -4.08
CA ARG A 42 -8.21 7.94 -3.60
C ARG A 42 -7.78 8.78 -2.40
N LYS A 43 -8.05 10.06 -2.45
CA LYS A 43 -7.53 10.98 -1.43
C LYS A 43 -8.16 10.77 -0.06
N GLY A 44 -9.43 10.43 -0.02
CA GLY A 44 -10.17 10.44 1.23
C GLY A 44 -10.42 11.87 1.70
N ALA A 45 -11.18 12.01 2.79
CA ALA A 45 -11.52 13.32 3.34
C ALA A 45 -11.07 13.49 4.79
N GLY A 46 -10.64 12.41 5.43
CA GLY A 46 -10.30 12.42 6.85
C GLY A 46 -8.84 12.68 7.14
N ALA A 47 -8.50 12.56 8.41
CA ALA A 47 -7.15 12.81 8.89
C ALA A 47 -6.17 11.76 8.41
N HIS A 48 -4.93 12.18 8.20
CA HIS A 48 -3.81 11.27 7.98
C HIS A 48 -3.36 10.70 9.33
N PRO A 49 -3.06 9.40 9.41
CA PRO A 49 -2.59 8.84 10.68
C PRO A 49 -1.17 9.29 10.99
N THR A 50 -0.84 9.27 12.28
CA THR A 50 0.53 9.44 12.77
C THR A 50 1.09 8.08 13.16
N PRO A 51 2.42 7.95 13.40
CA PRO A 51 3.01 6.64 13.72
C PRO A 51 2.47 5.95 14.97
N THR A 52 1.84 6.70 15.88
CA THR A 52 1.31 6.13 17.12
C THR A 52 -0.15 5.69 17.01
N LYS A 53 -0.76 5.87 15.84
CA LYS A 53 -2.17 5.55 15.64
C LYS A 53 -2.36 4.10 15.21
N THR A 54 -3.57 3.60 15.45
CA THR A 54 -4.04 2.33 14.90
C THR A 54 -4.90 2.64 13.69
N VAL A 55 -4.71 1.87 12.63
CA VAL A 55 -5.48 2.02 11.39
C VAL A 55 -6.30 0.77 11.15
N LYS A 56 -7.55 0.95 10.71
CA LYS A 56 -8.39 -0.13 10.22
C LYS A 56 -8.38 -0.08 8.71
N VAL A 57 -8.06 -1.20 8.08
CA VAL A 57 -7.80 -1.23 6.64
C VAL A 57 -8.39 -2.46 5.98
N HIS A 58 -8.63 -2.35 4.67
CA HIS A 58 -8.63 -3.48 3.75
C HIS A 58 -7.37 -3.37 2.90
N TYR A 59 -6.76 -4.50 2.60
CA TYR A 59 -5.54 -4.49 1.80
C TYR A 59 -5.35 -5.78 1.01
N GLN A 60 -4.55 -5.67 -0.03
CA GLN A 60 -4.06 -6.81 -0.79
C GLN A 60 -2.60 -6.59 -1.10
N GLY A 61 -1.77 -7.60 -0.82
CA GLY A 61 -0.35 -7.57 -1.09
C GLY A 61 0.03 -8.62 -2.13
N TRP A 62 0.95 -8.25 -3.02
CA TRP A 62 1.45 -9.18 -4.03
C TRP A 62 2.95 -9.01 -4.23
N LEU A 63 3.56 -10.06 -4.76
CA LEU A 63 4.96 -10.07 -5.14
C LEU A 63 5.15 -9.51 -6.54
N SER A 64 6.39 -9.21 -6.92
CA SER A 64 6.66 -8.66 -8.27
C SER A 64 6.29 -9.63 -9.39
N ASN A 65 6.16 -10.92 -9.12
CA ASN A 65 5.67 -11.89 -10.10
C ASN A 65 4.14 -11.93 -10.19
N GLY A 66 3.44 -11.08 -9.44
CA GLY A 66 1.98 -10.99 -9.44
C GLY A 66 1.28 -11.89 -8.43
N LYS A 67 2.01 -12.76 -7.73
CA LYS A 67 1.40 -13.69 -6.76
C LYS A 67 0.91 -12.92 -5.53
N VAL A 68 -0.38 -13.03 -5.22
CA VAL A 68 -0.96 -12.47 -4.01
C VAL A 68 -0.53 -13.30 -2.82
N PHE A 69 0.10 -12.66 -1.83
CA PHE A 69 0.56 -13.37 -0.63
C PHE A 69 -0.33 -13.11 0.58
N ASP A 70 -1.15 -12.07 0.54
CA ASP A 70 -2.07 -11.76 1.64
C ASP A 70 -3.17 -10.83 1.14
N SER A 71 -4.40 -11.01 1.63
CA SER A 71 -5.53 -10.19 1.22
C SER A 71 -6.65 -10.23 2.25
N SER A 72 -6.94 -9.08 2.85
CA SER A 72 -8.12 -8.96 3.72
C SER A 72 -9.41 -9.08 2.94
N TYR A 73 -9.40 -8.67 1.67
CA TYR A 73 -10.55 -8.81 0.78
C TYR A 73 -10.92 -10.28 0.58
N ASN A 74 -9.91 -11.14 0.38
CA ASN A 74 -10.14 -12.57 0.20
C ASN A 74 -10.70 -13.24 1.46
N ARG A 75 -10.31 -12.72 2.63
CA ARG A 75 -10.86 -13.19 3.91
C ARG A 75 -12.23 -12.60 4.22
N GLY A 76 -12.64 -11.56 3.49
CA GLY A 76 -13.93 -10.90 3.70
C GLY A 76 -14.00 -10.07 4.98
N GLN A 77 -12.88 -9.69 5.56
CA GLN A 77 -12.86 -8.98 6.85
C GLN A 77 -11.71 -7.98 6.92
N SER A 78 -12.03 -6.72 7.26
CA SER A 78 -11.03 -5.71 7.52
C SER A 78 -10.26 -6.03 8.78
N ILE A 79 -9.10 -5.40 8.94
CA ILE A 79 -8.22 -5.66 10.09
C ILE A 79 -7.63 -4.35 10.59
N SER A 80 -7.37 -4.28 11.89
CA SER A 80 -6.75 -3.13 12.53
C SER A 80 -5.29 -3.45 12.88
N PHE A 81 -4.41 -2.49 12.60
CA PHE A 81 -2.98 -2.59 12.92
C PHE A 81 -2.51 -1.32 13.61
N PRO A 82 -1.69 -1.44 14.68
CA PRO A 82 -0.94 -0.28 15.16
C PRO A 82 0.18 0.02 14.17
N LEU A 83 0.33 1.28 13.76
CA LEU A 83 1.36 1.64 12.76
C LEU A 83 2.78 1.45 13.30
N SER A 84 2.96 1.40 14.60
CA SER A 84 4.26 1.07 15.20
C SER A 84 4.61 -0.42 15.13
N GLY A 85 3.66 -1.27 14.78
CA GLY A 85 3.82 -2.73 14.79
C GLY A 85 3.81 -3.39 13.40
N VAL A 86 3.90 -2.61 12.33
CA VAL A 86 3.89 -3.13 10.96
C VAL A 86 5.25 -2.88 10.29
N ILE A 87 5.45 -3.42 9.08
CA ILE A 87 6.68 -3.17 8.33
C ILE A 87 6.87 -1.66 8.09
N LYS A 88 8.12 -1.24 7.97
CA LYS A 88 8.47 0.18 7.88
C LYS A 88 7.79 0.88 6.71
N GLY A 89 7.66 0.21 5.57
CA GLY A 89 6.98 0.78 4.41
C GLY A 89 5.52 1.11 4.67
N TRP A 90 4.84 0.35 5.52
CA TRP A 90 3.48 0.65 5.94
C TRP A 90 3.44 1.81 6.94
N THR A 91 4.34 1.81 7.93
CA THR A 91 4.38 2.91 8.91
C THR A 91 4.56 4.24 8.19
N GLU A 92 5.46 4.30 7.23
CA GLU A 92 5.68 5.50 6.44
C GLU A 92 4.53 5.76 5.47
N GLY A 93 4.14 4.75 4.71
CA GLY A 93 3.19 4.92 3.60
C GLY A 93 1.79 5.30 4.04
N MET A 94 1.30 4.73 5.15
CA MET A 94 -0.05 5.02 5.62
C MET A 94 -0.24 6.46 6.08
N GLN A 95 0.84 7.17 6.39
CA GLN A 95 0.78 8.59 6.74
C GLN A 95 0.56 9.50 5.53
N LEU A 96 0.69 8.95 4.32
CA LEU A 96 0.59 9.70 3.07
C LEU A 96 -0.84 9.76 2.54
N VAL A 97 -1.78 9.08 3.18
CA VAL A 97 -3.18 9.01 2.74
C VAL A 97 -4.11 9.32 3.91
N GLY A 98 -5.24 9.96 3.63
CA GLY A 98 -6.24 10.29 4.64
C GLY A 98 -7.27 9.18 4.83
N GLN A 99 -7.97 9.24 5.97
CA GLN A 99 -9.08 8.33 6.26
C GLN A 99 -10.11 8.39 5.14
N GLY A 100 -10.56 7.24 4.70
CA GLY A 100 -11.46 7.10 3.56
C GLY A 100 -10.72 6.97 2.22
N GLY A 101 -9.39 7.07 2.22
CA GLY A 101 -8.59 7.02 1.01
C GLY A 101 -8.07 5.63 0.66
N MET A 102 -7.34 5.58 -0.43
CA MET A 102 -6.71 4.37 -0.94
C MET A 102 -5.32 4.72 -1.45
N ILE A 103 -4.33 3.91 -1.12
CA ILE A 103 -2.95 4.13 -1.52
C ILE A 103 -2.35 2.83 -2.07
N GLU A 104 -1.52 2.97 -3.07
CA GLU A 104 -0.72 1.86 -3.58
C GLU A 104 0.73 2.08 -3.18
N LEU A 105 1.36 1.03 -2.64
CA LEU A 105 2.73 1.07 -2.15
C LEU A 105 3.59 0.05 -2.89
N GLU A 106 4.80 0.45 -3.26
CA GLU A 106 5.84 -0.46 -3.72
C GLU A 106 6.98 -0.33 -2.72
N ILE A 107 7.19 -1.39 -1.95
CA ILE A 107 8.04 -1.37 -0.76
C ILE A 107 9.30 -2.20 -1.03
N PRO A 108 10.49 -1.56 -1.04
CA PRO A 108 11.72 -2.31 -1.19
C PRO A 108 11.99 -3.21 0.02
N PRO A 109 12.81 -4.24 -0.13
CA PRO A 109 13.01 -5.23 0.94
C PRO A 109 13.47 -4.63 2.28
N ASP A 110 14.30 -3.61 2.27
CA ASP A 110 14.80 -2.99 3.51
C ASP A 110 13.70 -2.27 4.31
N LEU A 111 12.57 -1.97 3.70
CA LEU A 111 11.39 -1.40 4.39
C LEU A 111 10.29 -2.46 4.59
N ALA A 112 10.58 -3.73 4.32
CA ALA A 112 9.68 -4.86 4.44
C ALA A 112 10.35 -5.96 5.27
N TYR A 113 10.56 -7.13 4.68
CA TYR A 113 11.09 -8.28 5.41
C TYR A 113 12.58 -8.55 5.13
N GLY A 114 13.24 -7.68 4.39
CA GLY A 114 14.69 -7.69 4.19
C GLY A 114 15.23 -8.96 3.55
N ASP A 115 16.45 -9.30 3.95
CA ASP A 115 17.15 -10.46 3.42
C ASP A 115 16.60 -11.79 3.94
N ARG A 116 15.82 -11.76 5.02
CA ARG A 116 15.26 -12.96 5.63
C ARG A 116 13.97 -13.41 4.96
N GLY A 117 13.13 -12.46 4.50
CA GLY A 117 11.79 -12.76 4.03
C GLY A 117 10.85 -13.06 5.19
N ALA A 118 9.68 -13.62 4.86
CA ALA A 118 8.65 -13.96 5.84
C ALA A 118 8.02 -15.29 5.45
N GLY A 119 8.63 -16.38 5.91
CA GLY A 119 8.16 -17.73 5.65
C GLY A 119 8.09 -18.06 4.17
N ALA A 120 7.18 -18.98 3.82
CA ALA A 120 7.01 -19.42 2.44
C ALA A 120 6.32 -18.35 1.56
N ALA A 121 5.60 -17.41 2.18
CA ALA A 121 4.80 -16.42 1.43
C ALA A 121 5.65 -15.28 0.88
N VAL A 122 6.70 -14.86 1.59
CA VAL A 122 7.56 -13.75 1.18
C VAL A 122 9.01 -14.23 1.12
N PRO A 123 9.58 -14.38 -0.09
CA PRO A 123 10.97 -14.81 -0.22
C PRO A 123 11.95 -13.74 0.27
N PRO A 124 13.21 -14.13 0.49
CA PRO A 124 14.26 -13.16 0.81
C PRO A 124 14.40 -12.09 -0.27
N LYS A 125 14.71 -10.87 0.15
CA LYS A 125 14.99 -9.73 -0.74
C LYS A 125 13.80 -9.37 -1.66
N ALA A 126 12.57 -9.64 -1.22
CA ALA A 126 11.38 -9.37 -2.03
C ALA A 126 10.94 -7.92 -1.91
N THR A 127 10.66 -7.31 -3.06
CA THR A 127 9.88 -6.07 -3.13
C THR A 127 8.41 -6.44 -2.98
N LEU A 128 7.69 -5.72 -2.14
CA LEU A 128 6.28 -5.98 -1.89
C LEU A 128 5.43 -4.88 -2.48
N HIS A 129 4.30 -5.27 -3.04
CA HIS A 129 3.30 -4.36 -3.60
C HIS A 129 2.04 -4.46 -2.75
N PHE A 130 1.45 -3.32 -2.41
CA PHE A 130 0.21 -3.29 -1.63
C PHE A 130 -0.79 -2.30 -2.22
N LEU A 131 -2.04 -2.70 -2.20
CA LEU A 131 -3.19 -1.81 -2.33
C LEU A 131 -3.82 -1.74 -0.95
N VAL A 132 -4.00 -0.55 -0.41
CA VAL A 132 -4.55 -0.38 0.94
C VAL A 132 -5.66 0.65 0.93
N GLU A 133 -6.83 0.27 1.45
CA GLU A 133 -7.91 1.21 1.75
C GLU A 133 -7.87 1.54 3.23
N LEU A 134 -7.71 2.82 3.56
CA LEU A 134 -7.69 3.30 4.94
C LEU A 134 -9.12 3.61 5.36
N LEU A 135 -9.70 2.71 6.16
CA LEU A 135 -11.10 2.83 6.55
C LEU A 135 -11.28 3.78 7.73
N THR A 136 -10.51 3.58 8.81
CA THR A 136 -10.55 4.47 9.97
C THR A 136 -9.17 4.66 10.58
N VAL A 137 -8.98 5.82 11.22
CA VAL A 137 -7.79 6.16 12.02
C VAL A 137 -8.24 6.27 13.47
N GLN A 138 -7.57 5.56 14.35
CA GLN A 138 -7.94 5.50 15.77
C GLN A 138 -6.84 6.02 16.68
#